data_2e10a9fd57d85ae953e8587b046ae5e5
#
_entry.id   2e10a9fd57d85ae953e8587b046ae5e5
#
_cell.length_a   1.000
_cell.length_b   1.000
_cell.length_c   1.000
_cell.angle_alpha   90.00
_cell.angle_beta   90.00
_cell.angle_gamma   90.00
#
_symmetry.space_group_name_H-M   'P 1'
#
loop_
_entity.id
_entity.type
_entity.pdbx_description
1 polymer ?
#
loop_
_entity_poly.entity_id
_entity_poly.type
_entity_poly.pdbx_seq_one_letter_code
_entity_poly.pdbx_strand_id
1 'polypeptide(L)'
;MSTKTKQQMKTEWLEALRSGKYPQVQRALKGITGDGEEGYCCLGVFCSVVLGEEPELCVVDEYSGFVEGPEETYSKISVILGDVATMGIKMNDRDYTFSTIAEMIEEMWEV
;
A
#
# COMPACT_ATOMS: atom_id res chain seq x y z
N MET A 1 15.74 17.50 -9.93
CA MET A 1 14.81 16.44 -9.50
C MET A 1 13.49 17.05 -9.06
N SER A 2 12.44 16.64 -9.71
CA SER A 2 11.13 17.13 -9.32
C SER A 2 10.62 16.33 -8.12
N THR A 3 10.39 17.01 -7.01
CA THR A 3 9.73 16.40 -5.86
C THR A 3 8.23 16.41 -6.09
N LYS A 4 7.59 15.26 -6.00
CA LYS A 4 6.15 15.17 -6.14
C LYS A 4 5.46 15.88 -4.99
N THR A 5 4.38 16.62 -5.27
CA THR A 5 3.52 17.18 -4.25
C THR A 5 2.67 16.05 -3.66
N LYS A 6 2.13 16.26 -2.45
CA LYS A 6 1.22 15.28 -1.86
C LYS A 6 -0.03 15.07 -2.72
N GLN A 7 -0.48 16.11 -3.41
CA GLN A 7 -1.61 16.03 -4.33
C GLN A 7 -1.29 15.11 -5.51
N GLN A 8 -0.09 15.22 -6.08
CA GLN A 8 0.35 14.33 -7.14
C GLN A 8 0.47 12.89 -6.65
N MET A 9 1.01 12.70 -5.46
CA MET A 9 1.12 11.38 -4.83
C MET A 9 -0.25 10.75 -4.65
N LYS A 10 -1.22 11.53 -4.18
CA LYS A 10 -2.60 11.08 -4.00
C LYS A 10 -3.21 10.62 -5.32
N THR A 11 -3.10 11.44 -6.36
CA THR A 11 -3.63 11.14 -7.69
C THR A 11 -3.04 9.84 -8.25
N GLU A 12 -1.71 9.71 -8.20
CA GLU A 12 -1.03 8.51 -8.70
C GLU A 12 -1.44 7.25 -7.94
N TRP A 13 -1.53 7.37 -6.62
CA TRP A 13 -1.92 6.26 -5.77
C TRP A 13 -3.36 5.80 -6.05
N LEU A 14 -4.30 6.75 -6.12
CA LEU A 14 -5.69 6.44 -6.42
C LEU A 14 -5.85 5.80 -7.79
N GLU A 15 -5.17 6.31 -8.80
CA GLU A 15 -5.21 5.72 -10.15
C GLU A 15 -4.68 4.28 -10.13
N ALA A 16 -3.58 4.03 -9.44
CA ALA A 16 -2.99 2.71 -9.35
C ALA A 16 -3.94 1.73 -8.64
N LEU A 17 -4.52 2.14 -7.51
CA LEU A 17 -5.46 1.30 -6.76
C LEU A 17 -6.71 0.95 -7.57
N ARG A 18 -7.17 1.88 -8.41
CA ARG A 18 -8.37 1.71 -9.23
C ARG A 18 -8.10 1.04 -10.57
N SER A 19 -6.84 0.88 -10.94
CA SER A 19 -6.46 0.36 -12.26
C SER A 19 -6.75 -1.13 -12.47
N GLY A 20 -6.79 -1.90 -11.38
CA GLY A 20 -6.92 -3.35 -11.46
C GLY A 20 -5.64 -4.07 -11.88
N LYS A 21 -4.53 -3.37 -12.02
CA LYS A 21 -3.25 -3.96 -12.44
C LYS A 21 -2.48 -4.64 -11.32
N TYR A 22 -2.80 -4.34 -10.07
CA TYR A 22 -2.05 -4.81 -8.92
C TYR A 22 -2.88 -5.83 -8.14
N PRO A 23 -2.48 -7.11 -8.14
CA PRO A 23 -3.12 -8.08 -7.26
C PRO A 23 -2.97 -7.66 -5.81
N GLN A 24 -4.01 -7.85 -5.02
CA GLN A 24 -4.03 -7.45 -3.62
C GLN A 24 -3.60 -8.60 -2.72
N VAL A 25 -2.69 -8.31 -1.80
CA VAL A 25 -2.32 -9.23 -0.73
C VAL A 25 -2.51 -8.53 0.62
N GLN A 26 -2.56 -9.32 1.67
CA GLN A 26 -2.71 -8.85 3.03
C GLN A 26 -1.44 -9.12 3.84
N ARG A 27 -1.25 -8.35 4.90
CA ARG A 27 -0.18 -8.54 5.87
C ARG A 27 1.25 -8.41 5.34
N ALA A 28 1.42 -7.84 4.14
CA ALA A 28 2.74 -7.57 3.58
C ALA A 28 2.65 -6.45 2.58
N LEU A 29 3.72 -5.68 2.44
CA LEU A 29 3.79 -4.66 1.38
C LEU A 29 3.76 -5.32 0.02
N LYS A 30 4.47 -6.43 -0.13
CA LYS A 30 4.49 -7.25 -1.33
C LYS A 30 4.52 -8.71 -0.91
N GLY A 31 3.64 -9.52 -1.47
CA GLY A 31 3.54 -10.94 -1.14
C GLY A 31 3.13 -11.76 -2.34
N ILE A 32 2.86 -13.03 -2.11
CA ILE A 32 2.39 -13.95 -3.15
C ILE A 32 0.91 -14.24 -2.91
N THR A 33 0.10 -14.06 -3.96
CA THR A 33 -1.33 -14.38 -3.91
C THR A 33 -1.55 -15.90 -3.89
N GLY A 34 -2.78 -16.31 -3.58
CA GLY A 34 -3.16 -17.72 -3.63
C GLY A 34 -2.94 -18.39 -5.00
N ASP A 35 -2.93 -17.59 -6.07
CA ASP A 35 -2.68 -18.06 -7.44
C ASP A 35 -1.19 -18.09 -7.81
N GLY A 36 -0.31 -17.70 -6.89
CA GLY A 36 1.13 -17.69 -7.13
C GLY A 36 1.66 -16.42 -7.78
N GLU A 37 0.85 -15.39 -7.87
CA GLU A 37 1.26 -14.09 -8.44
C GLU A 37 1.82 -13.16 -7.37
N GLU A 38 2.71 -12.26 -7.76
CA GLU A 38 3.16 -11.21 -6.88
C GLU A 38 2.05 -10.17 -6.71
N GLY A 39 1.74 -9.84 -5.47
CA GLY A 39 0.72 -8.85 -5.14
C GLY A 39 1.21 -7.85 -4.12
N TYR A 40 0.39 -6.82 -3.86
CA TYR A 40 0.72 -5.70 -2.98
C TYR A 40 -0.43 -5.42 -2.02
N CYS A 41 -0.12 -4.88 -0.85
CA CYS A 41 -1.14 -4.20 -0.07
C CYS A 41 -1.25 -2.75 -0.58
N CYS A 42 -2.21 -1.99 -0.08
CA CYS A 42 -2.38 -0.60 -0.54
C CYS A 42 -1.13 0.26 -0.33
N LEU A 43 -0.38 0.04 0.75
CA LEU A 43 0.87 0.74 0.99
C LEU A 43 2.01 0.25 0.09
N GLY A 44 2.00 -1.03 -0.28
CA GLY A 44 2.94 -1.58 -1.24
C GLY A 44 2.78 -0.93 -2.61
N VAL A 45 1.55 -0.71 -3.03
CA VAL A 45 1.26 0.04 -4.27
C VAL A 45 1.80 1.46 -4.17
N PHE A 46 1.61 2.11 -3.03
CA PHE A 46 2.15 3.45 -2.80
C PHE A 46 3.68 3.48 -2.95
N CYS A 47 4.37 2.53 -2.34
CA CYS A 47 5.83 2.43 -2.45
C CYS A 47 6.29 2.25 -3.89
N SER A 48 5.68 1.31 -4.59
CA SER A 48 6.10 0.95 -5.96
C SER A 48 5.79 2.06 -6.95
N VAL A 49 4.59 2.60 -6.92
CA VAL A 49 4.11 3.57 -7.92
C VAL A 49 4.51 5.00 -7.58
N VAL A 50 4.29 5.41 -6.35
CA VAL A 50 4.47 6.81 -5.96
C VAL A 50 5.90 7.11 -5.55
N LEU A 51 6.48 6.28 -4.70
CA LEU A 51 7.85 6.48 -4.23
C LEU A 51 8.90 5.94 -5.21
N GLY A 52 8.49 5.07 -6.13
CA GLY A 52 9.41 4.42 -7.06
C GLY A 52 10.34 3.42 -6.38
N GLU A 53 9.98 2.97 -5.17
CA GLU A 53 10.75 2.00 -4.41
C GLU A 53 9.98 0.69 -4.33
N GLU A 54 10.41 -0.31 -5.11
CA GLU A 54 9.77 -1.62 -5.11
C GLU A 54 9.97 -2.30 -3.75
N PRO A 55 8.89 -2.63 -3.03
CA PRO A 55 9.03 -3.30 -1.74
C PRO A 55 9.56 -4.72 -1.91
N GLU A 56 10.29 -5.20 -0.91
CA GLU A 56 10.80 -6.57 -0.90
C GLU A 56 9.66 -7.56 -0.72
N LEU A 57 9.80 -8.70 -1.40
CA LEU A 57 8.84 -9.79 -1.27
C LEU A 57 8.93 -10.38 0.13
N CYS A 58 7.82 -10.28 0.88
CA CYS A 58 7.72 -10.89 2.20
C CYS A 58 6.96 -12.20 2.11
N VAL A 59 7.58 -13.27 2.61
CA VAL A 59 6.89 -14.53 2.80
C VAL A 59 6.25 -14.46 4.18
N VAL A 60 4.93 -14.44 4.23
CA VAL A 60 4.21 -14.44 5.51
C VAL A 60 4.39 -15.81 6.15
N ASP A 61 5.05 -15.83 7.30
CA ASP A 61 5.14 -17.03 8.11
C ASP A 61 3.75 -17.28 8.72
N GLU A 62 3.16 -18.41 8.42
CA GLU A 62 1.83 -18.80 8.91
C GLU A 62 1.71 -18.77 10.43
N TYR A 63 2.84 -18.87 11.12
CA TYR A 63 2.87 -18.96 12.59
C TYR A 63 2.91 -17.62 13.31
N SER A 64 3.45 -16.57 12.69
CA SER A 64 3.63 -15.30 13.40
C SER A 64 2.56 -14.25 13.07
N GLY A 65 1.92 -14.36 11.94
CA GLY A 65 0.93 -13.36 11.50
C GLY A 65 1.48 -11.94 11.38
N PHE A 66 2.81 -11.80 11.44
CA PHE A 66 3.47 -10.51 11.39
C PHE A 66 3.87 -10.14 9.97
N VAL A 67 3.59 -8.88 9.67
CA VAL A 67 4.10 -8.24 8.47
C VAL A 67 5.54 -7.82 8.76
N GLU A 68 6.50 -8.55 8.23
CA GLU A 68 7.87 -8.08 8.26
C GLU A 68 8.15 -7.29 7.00
N GLY A 69 8.12 -5.97 7.14
CA GLY A 69 8.64 -5.08 6.12
C GLY A 69 9.79 -4.28 6.73
N PRO A 70 10.65 -3.66 5.91
CA PRO A 70 11.69 -2.78 6.43
C PRO A 70 11.05 -1.65 7.23
N GLU A 71 11.43 -1.51 8.48
CA GLU A 71 10.96 -0.45 9.36
C GLU A 71 11.09 0.93 8.72
N GLU A 72 12.19 1.15 8.00
CA GLU A 72 12.45 2.38 7.28
C GLU A 72 11.37 2.74 6.28
N THR A 73 10.88 1.75 5.53
CA THR A 73 9.83 1.95 4.54
C THR A 73 8.53 2.37 5.19
N TYR A 74 8.14 1.67 6.26
CA TYR A 74 6.93 2.02 7.01
C TYR A 74 7.03 3.42 7.64
N SER A 75 8.19 3.77 8.19
CA SER A 75 8.41 5.09 8.77
C SER A 75 8.27 6.19 7.73
N LYS A 76 8.85 5.99 6.55
CA LYS A 76 8.76 6.94 5.44
C LYS A 76 7.32 7.14 5.00
N ILE A 77 6.59 6.05 4.83
CA ILE A 77 5.17 6.07 4.45
C ILE A 77 4.34 6.79 5.52
N SER A 78 4.57 6.48 6.78
CA SER A 78 3.82 7.06 7.89
C SER A 78 4.04 8.56 8.01
N VAL A 79 5.25 9.05 7.73
CA VAL A 79 5.55 10.48 7.73
C VAL A 79 4.74 11.20 6.64
N ILE A 80 4.61 10.58 5.48
CA ILE A 80 3.88 11.18 4.35
C ILE A 80 2.37 11.10 4.55
N LEU A 81 1.86 9.92 4.93
CA LEU A 81 0.43 9.63 4.96
C LEU A 81 -0.24 9.85 6.32
N GLY A 82 0.52 9.77 7.41
CA GLY A 82 -0.04 9.86 8.75
C GLY A 82 -1.10 8.80 9.02
N ASP A 83 -2.26 9.20 9.54
CA ASP A 83 -3.34 8.28 9.91
C ASP A 83 -3.92 7.49 8.72
N VAL A 84 -3.77 8.02 7.51
CA VAL A 84 -4.24 7.33 6.30
C VAL A 84 -3.48 6.01 6.11
N ALA A 85 -2.20 5.96 6.45
CA ALA A 85 -1.42 4.73 6.39
C ALA A 85 -2.00 3.67 7.32
N THR A 86 -2.29 4.03 8.56
CA THR A 86 -2.86 3.11 9.55
C THR A 86 -4.24 2.61 9.12
N MET A 87 -5.09 3.51 8.66
CA MET A 87 -6.43 3.16 8.19
C MET A 87 -6.37 2.24 6.97
N GLY A 88 -5.48 2.54 6.03
CA GLY A 88 -5.27 1.72 4.84
C GLY A 88 -4.86 0.29 5.18
N ILE A 89 -3.92 0.14 6.12
CA ILE A 89 -3.48 -1.19 6.58
C ILE A 89 -4.65 -1.97 7.16
N LYS A 90 -5.42 -1.34 8.05
CA LYS A 90 -6.58 -1.98 8.69
C LYS A 90 -7.60 -2.45 7.67
N MET A 91 -7.93 -1.60 6.71
CA MET A 91 -8.90 -1.94 5.68
C MET A 91 -8.38 -3.06 4.79
N ASN A 92 -7.13 -2.97 4.37
CA ASN A 92 -6.51 -4.00 3.53
C ASN A 92 -6.51 -5.37 4.23
N ASP A 93 -6.17 -5.41 5.50
CA ASP A 93 -6.12 -6.66 6.27
C ASP A 93 -7.50 -7.23 6.60
N ARG A 94 -8.55 -6.44 6.41
CA ARG A 94 -9.96 -6.87 6.61
C ARG A 94 -10.67 -7.16 5.30
N ASP A 95 -9.94 -7.50 4.26
CA ASP A 95 -10.45 -7.87 2.93
C ASP A 95 -11.20 -6.76 2.17
N TYR A 96 -10.99 -5.49 2.52
CA TYR A 96 -11.51 -4.40 1.70
C TYR A 96 -10.75 -4.33 0.38
N THR A 97 -11.48 -4.13 -0.71
CA THR A 97 -10.87 -4.01 -2.03
C THR A 97 -10.09 -2.71 -2.17
N PHE A 98 -9.16 -2.67 -3.11
CA PHE A 98 -8.43 -1.45 -3.43
C PHE A 98 -9.37 -0.30 -3.82
N SER A 99 -10.48 -0.60 -4.51
CA SER A 99 -11.46 0.43 -4.86
C SER A 99 -12.07 1.08 -3.64
N THR A 100 -12.43 0.29 -2.64
CA THR A 100 -12.99 0.80 -1.39
C THR A 100 -11.95 1.58 -0.59
N ILE A 101 -10.73 1.07 -0.55
CA ILE A 101 -9.61 1.77 0.11
C ILE A 101 -9.34 3.11 -0.58
N ALA A 102 -9.39 3.14 -1.91
CA ALA A 102 -9.21 4.37 -2.69
C ALA A 102 -10.27 5.42 -2.33
N GLU A 103 -11.51 5.02 -2.14
CA GLU A 103 -12.58 5.94 -1.72
C GLU A 103 -12.29 6.55 -0.34
N MET A 104 -11.79 5.75 0.59
CA MET A 104 -11.40 6.23 1.90
C MET A 104 -10.26 7.25 1.81
N ILE A 105 -9.25 6.95 1.02
CA ILE A 105 -8.11 7.84 0.81
C ILE A 105 -8.56 9.18 0.22
N GLU A 106 -9.44 9.13 -0.76
CA GLU A 106 -9.97 10.33 -1.43
C GLU A 106 -10.68 11.25 -0.44
N GLU A 107 -11.44 10.68 0.49
CA GLU A 107 -12.18 11.44 1.49
C GLU A 107 -11.34 11.91 2.67
N MET A 108 -10.43 11.05 3.15
CA MET A 108 -9.73 11.31 4.41
C MET A 108 -8.37 11.98 4.25
N TRP A 109 -7.72 11.79 3.14
CA TRP A 109 -6.43 12.42 2.90
C TRP A 109 -6.62 13.78 2.23
N GLU A 110 -6.66 14.80 3.05
CA GLU A 110 -6.87 16.18 2.61
C GLU A 110 -5.57 16.81 2.09
N VAL A 111 -5.34 16.69 0.80
CA VAL A 111 -4.19 17.33 0.14
C VAL A 111 -4.57 17.89 -1.21
#